data_dc0958013e1a736b3255bea115d27500
#
_entry.id   dc0958013e1a736b3255bea115d27500
#
_cell.length_a   1.000
_cell.length_b   1.000
_cell.length_c   1.000
_cell.angle_alpha   90.00
_cell.angle_beta   90.00
_cell.angle_gamma   90.00
#
_symmetry.space_group_name_H-M   'P 1'
#
loop_
_entity.id
_entity.type
_entity.pdbx_description
1 polymer ?
#
loop_
_entity_poly.entity_id
_entity_poly.type
_entity_poly.pdbx_seq_one_letter_code
_entity_poly.pdbx_strand_id
1 'polypeptide(L)'
;RGLGDVYKRQLLMILDGWGMGNHGKGDVIFNTPTPYMDYLAQNYPMSQLQASGENVGLPDGQMGNSEVGHLNIGAGRIVYQDLVKINRACADGSILKNPEIVSAYEYAKQNGKSVHLMGLTSTGGVHSSLDHLFTLCGISKTYGIEHTYVHCFMDGRDTDPHSGKGFIEQLEQHLAQTGGRIATVIGRYYAMDRDKR
;
A
#
# COMPACT_ATOMS: atom_id res chain seq x y z
N ARG A 1 32.80 -13.09 -22.81
CA ARG A 1 32.39 -14.38 -23.45
C ARG A 1 30.93 -14.26 -23.66
N GLY A 2 30.51 -14.11 -24.94
CA GLY A 2 29.12 -13.99 -25.32
C GLY A 2 28.35 -15.26 -24.96
N LEU A 3 27.09 -15.11 -24.69
CA LEU A 3 26.11 -16.20 -24.55
C LEU A 3 25.87 -16.90 -25.89
N GLY A 4 26.96 -17.22 -26.62
CA GLY A 4 26.94 -17.74 -27.99
C GLY A 4 26.27 -19.08 -28.16
N ASP A 5 25.90 -19.77 -27.08
CA ASP A 5 25.29 -21.11 -27.14
C ASP A 5 23.80 -21.14 -26.81
N VAL A 6 23.17 -20.00 -26.61
CA VAL A 6 21.74 -19.96 -26.24
C VAL A 6 20.88 -19.53 -27.41
N TYR A 7 20.97 -20.23 -28.50
CA TYR A 7 19.98 -20.17 -29.58
C TYR A 7 18.75 -21.06 -29.29
N LYS A 8 18.55 -21.45 -28.04
CA LYS A 8 17.32 -22.11 -27.61
C LYS A 8 16.25 -21.03 -27.52
N ARG A 9 15.38 -21.02 -28.50
CA ARG A 9 14.18 -20.18 -28.47
C ARG A 9 13.34 -20.62 -27.29
N GLN A 10 12.96 -19.65 -26.44
CA GLN A 10 12.10 -19.88 -25.28
C GLN A 10 10.73 -19.29 -25.56
N LEU A 11 9.70 -20.00 -25.15
CA LEU A 11 8.33 -19.51 -25.13
C LEU A 11 7.94 -19.32 -23.65
N LEU A 12 7.68 -18.09 -23.24
CA LEU A 12 7.02 -17.81 -21.97
C LEU A 12 5.51 -17.69 -22.27
N MET A 13 4.73 -18.64 -21.75
CA MET A 13 3.28 -18.62 -21.86
C MET A 13 2.68 -18.29 -20.51
N ILE A 14 1.99 -17.15 -20.40
CA ILE A 14 1.32 -16.71 -19.19
C ILE A 14 -0.16 -17.01 -19.32
N LEU A 15 -0.68 -17.89 -18.47
CA LEU A 15 -2.10 -18.21 -18.37
C LEU A 15 -2.68 -17.38 -17.23
N ASP A 16 -3.06 -16.16 -17.52
CA ASP A 16 -3.57 -15.21 -16.53
C ASP A 16 -4.84 -15.73 -15.88
N GLY A 17 -4.88 -15.71 -14.54
CA GLY A 17 -5.97 -16.32 -13.77
C GLY A 17 -5.88 -17.83 -13.59
N TRP A 18 -4.92 -18.52 -14.21
CA TRP A 18 -4.68 -19.94 -13.97
C TRP A 18 -3.88 -20.12 -12.70
N GLY A 19 -4.49 -20.74 -11.69
CA GLY A 19 -3.85 -20.93 -10.38
C GLY A 19 -4.30 -22.20 -9.69
N MET A 20 -3.66 -22.52 -8.59
CA MET A 20 -4.05 -23.64 -7.74
C MET A 20 -5.08 -23.15 -6.72
N GLY A 21 -6.28 -23.68 -6.82
CA GLY A 21 -7.39 -23.35 -5.94
C GLY A 21 -7.50 -24.27 -4.73
N ASN A 22 -8.64 -24.23 -4.08
CA ASN A 22 -8.94 -25.01 -2.87
C ASN A 22 -9.58 -26.37 -3.14
N HIS A 23 -9.65 -26.80 -4.39
CA HIS A 23 -10.29 -28.03 -4.86
C HIS A 23 -11.80 -28.12 -4.52
N GLY A 24 -12.43 -27.01 -4.20
CA GLY A 24 -13.87 -26.91 -3.96
C GLY A 24 -14.71 -26.90 -5.25
N LYS A 25 -16.03 -26.85 -5.10
CA LYS A 25 -16.96 -26.83 -6.24
C LYS A 25 -16.76 -25.62 -7.19
N GLY A 26 -16.24 -24.51 -6.67
CA GLY A 26 -15.93 -23.31 -7.46
C GLY A 26 -14.58 -23.33 -8.17
N ASP A 27 -13.75 -24.34 -7.90
CA ASP A 27 -12.44 -24.49 -8.56
C ASP A 27 -12.61 -25.14 -9.93
N VAL A 28 -12.90 -24.34 -10.91
CA VAL A 28 -13.20 -24.82 -12.28
C VAL A 28 -11.99 -25.51 -12.92
N ILE A 29 -10.77 -25.04 -12.62
CA ILE A 29 -9.54 -25.65 -13.14
C ILE A 29 -9.40 -27.08 -12.60
N PHE A 30 -9.55 -27.27 -11.30
CA PHE A 30 -9.46 -28.58 -10.68
C PHE A 30 -10.58 -29.52 -11.12
N ASN A 31 -11.80 -29.02 -11.29
CA ASN A 31 -12.97 -29.83 -11.63
C ASN A 31 -13.13 -30.10 -13.14
N THR A 32 -12.26 -29.55 -13.99
CA THR A 32 -12.30 -29.71 -15.43
C THR A 32 -11.08 -30.51 -15.91
N PRO A 33 -11.25 -31.58 -16.70
CA PRO A 33 -10.11 -32.32 -17.24
C PRO A 33 -9.22 -31.44 -18.11
N THR A 34 -7.93 -31.38 -17.77
CA THR A 34 -6.92 -30.60 -18.49
C THR A 34 -5.75 -31.48 -18.91
N PRO A 35 -5.94 -32.44 -19.84
CA PRO A 35 -5.02 -33.54 -20.03
C PRO A 35 -3.60 -33.10 -20.40
N TYR A 36 -3.42 -32.01 -21.11
CA TYR A 36 -2.08 -31.51 -21.46
C TYR A 36 -1.41 -30.83 -20.26
N MET A 37 -2.14 -30.07 -19.46
CA MET A 37 -1.61 -29.45 -18.26
C MET A 37 -1.28 -30.50 -17.19
N ASP A 38 -2.15 -31.51 -17.05
CA ASP A 38 -1.93 -32.64 -16.16
C ASP A 38 -0.67 -33.42 -16.56
N TYR A 39 -0.49 -33.68 -17.87
CA TYR A 39 0.71 -34.31 -18.40
C TYR A 39 1.97 -33.48 -18.12
N LEU A 40 1.93 -32.15 -18.33
CA LEU A 40 3.06 -31.27 -18.06
C LEU A 40 3.42 -31.27 -16.58
N ALA A 41 2.44 -31.17 -15.69
CA ALA A 41 2.63 -31.17 -14.24
C ALA A 41 3.25 -32.48 -13.72
N GLN A 42 2.92 -33.62 -14.35
CA GLN A 42 3.44 -34.93 -13.97
C GLN A 42 4.84 -35.24 -14.52
N ASN A 43 5.21 -34.67 -15.67
CA ASN A 43 6.40 -35.10 -16.41
C ASN A 43 7.51 -34.04 -16.45
N TYR A 44 7.23 -32.81 -16.04
CA TYR A 44 8.18 -31.71 -16.07
C TYR A 44 8.30 -31.03 -14.70
N PRO A 45 9.43 -30.39 -14.41
CA PRO A 45 9.60 -29.65 -13.16
C PRO A 45 8.53 -28.56 -13.00
N MET A 46 7.92 -28.51 -11.83
CA MET A 46 6.92 -27.52 -11.46
C MET A 46 7.28 -26.84 -10.16
N SER A 47 6.98 -25.56 -10.04
CA SER A 47 7.11 -24.78 -8.82
C SER A 47 5.88 -23.88 -8.63
N GLN A 48 5.63 -23.52 -7.38
CA GLN A 48 4.56 -22.58 -7.03
C GLN A 48 5.15 -21.22 -6.71
N LEU A 49 4.46 -20.18 -7.12
CA LEU A 49 4.76 -18.79 -6.79
C LEU A 49 3.64 -18.23 -5.92
N GLN A 50 4.01 -17.42 -4.93
CA GLN A 50 3.05 -16.62 -4.18
C GLN A 50 2.49 -15.52 -5.09
N ALA A 51 1.17 -15.40 -5.14
CA ALA A 51 0.49 -14.49 -6.06
C ALA A 51 -0.28 -13.36 -5.31
N SER A 52 0.02 -13.11 -4.04
CA SER A 52 -0.68 -12.12 -3.21
C SER A 52 0.26 -11.44 -2.21
N GLY A 53 -0.21 -10.37 -1.62
CA GLY A 53 0.49 -9.65 -0.56
C GLY A 53 1.85 -9.12 -0.97
N GLU A 54 2.76 -8.99 -0.03
CA GLU A 54 4.10 -8.44 -0.27
C GLU A 54 4.94 -9.25 -1.27
N ASN A 55 4.62 -10.50 -1.48
CA ASN A 55 5.29 -11.33 -2.49
C ASN A 55 5.08 -10.85 -3.93
N VAL A 56 4.07 -10.03 -4.16
CA VAL A 56 3.79 -9.36 -5.44
C VAL A 56 3.82 -7.83 -5.34
N GLY A 57 4.28 -7.31 -4.21
CA GLY A 57 4.43 -5.86 -4.00
C GLY A 57 3.16 -5.15 -3.52
N LEU A 58 2.16 -5.89 -3.05
CA LEU A 58 0.91 -5.38 -2.47
C LEU A 58 0.95 -5.50 -0.94
N PRO A 59 0.09 -4.77 -0.20
CA PRO A 59 -0.07 -4.99 1.22
C PRO A 59 -0.46 -6.43 1.56
N ASP A 60 -0.05 -6.92 2.73
CA ASP A 60 -0.43 -8.24 3.20
C ASP A 60 -1.95 -8.39 3.28
N GLY A 61 -2.43 -9.59 2.93
CA GLY A 61 -3.85 -9.88 2.84
C GLY A 61 -4.53 -9.40 1.56
N GLN A 62 -3.88 -8.61 0.74
CA GLN A 62 -4.42 -8.18 -0.54
C GLN A 62 -4.15 -9.21 -1.63
N MET A 63 -5.21 -9.60 -2.33
CA MET A 63 -5.12 -10.51 -3.47
C MET A 63 -4.35 -9.85 -4.63
N GLY A 64 -3.48 -10.61 -5.28
CA GLY A 64 -2.79 -10.17 -6.48
C GLY A 64 -3.74 -9.91 -7.66
N ASN A 65 -3.20 -9.24 -8.66
CA ASN A 65 -3.91 -8.95 -9.90
C ASN A 65 -2.96 -9.03 -11.10
N SER A 66 -3.51 -8.99 -12.29
CA SER A 66 -2.76 -9.09 -13.54
C SER A 66 -1.70 -7.99 -13.68
N GLU A 67 -2.01 -6.76 -13.28
CA GLU A 67 -1.09 -5.63 -13.41
C GLU A 67 0.20 -5.85 -12.63
N VAL A 68 0.10 -6.12 -11.33
CA VAL A 68 1.30 -6.33 -10.49
C VAL A 68 2.02 -7.62 -10.87
N GLY A 69 1.32 -8.67 -11.27
CA GLY A 69 1.92 -9.93 -11.71
C GLY A 69 2.79 -9.74 -12.96
N HIS A 70 2.25 -9.14 -14.00
CA HIS A 70 3.00 -8.86 -15.24
C HIS A 70 4.14 -7.87 -15.01
N LEU A 71 3.94 -6.86 -14.15
CA LEU A 71 4.99 -5.93 -13.79
C LEU A 71 6.18 -6.63 -13.12
N ASN A 72 5.91 -7.55 -12.20
CA ASN A 72 6.96 -8.32 -11.52
C ASN A 72 7.69 -9.28 -12.47
N ILE A 73 6.96 -9.95 -13.37
CA ILE A 73 7.55 -10.82 -14.41
C ILE A 73 8.47 -9.99 -15.32
N GLY A 74 7.99 -8.84 -15.80
CA GLY A 74 8.76 -7.97 -16.68
C GLY A 74 9.98 -7.35 -16.01
N ALA A 75 9.88 -7.01 -14.73
CA ALA A 75 10.98 -6.44 -13.95
C ALA A 75 11.99 -7.49 -13.45
N GLY A 76 11.62 -8.78 -13.45
CA GLY A 76 12.44 -9.84 -12.86
C GLY A 76 12.65 -9.72 -11.35
N ARG A 77 11.81 -8.98 -10.66
CA ARG A 77 11.86 -8.74 -9.21
C ARG A 77 10.50 -8.28 -8.69
N ILE A 78 10.31 -8.32 -7.38
CA ILE A 78 9.13 -7.71 -6.75
C ILE A 78 9.21 -6.18 -6.91
N VAL A 79 8.15 -5.59 -7.48
CA VAL A 79 7.96 -4.15 -7.59
C VAL A 79 6.93 -3.72 -6.55
N TYR A 80 7.41 -3.20 -5.44
CA TYR A 80 6.51 -2.74 -4.38
C TYR A 80 5.70 -1.54 -4.82
N GLN A 81 4.39 -1.60 -4.59
CA GLN A 81 3.47 -0.48 -4.78
C GLN A 81 3.75 0.62 -3.75
N ASP A 82 3.33 1.84 -4.04
CA ASP A 82 3.70 3.00 -3.22
C ASP A 82 3.21 2.88 -1.77
N LEU A 83 2.01 2.33 -1.56
CA LEU A 83 1.52 2.07 -0.21
C LEU A 83 2.47 1.16 0.58
N VAL A 84 2.96 0.07 -0.03
CA VAL A 84 3.90 -0.86 0.63
C VAL A 84 5.24 -0.18 0.88
N LYS A 85 5.74 0.61 -0.07
CA LYS A 85 6.98 1.38 0.13
C LYS A 85 6.88 2.32 1.32
N ILE A 86 5.76 3.05 1.44
CA ILE A 86 5.53 3.98 2.54
C ILE A 86 5.34 3.23 3.85
N ASN A 87 4.57 2.13 3.86
CA ASN A 87 4.42 1.27 5.05
C ASN A 87 5.78 0.81 5.58
N ARG A 88 6.64 0.33 4.69
CA ARG A 88 7.99 -0.11 5.05
C ARG A 88 8.85 1.04 5.56
N ALA A 89 8.79 2.19 4.89
CA ALA A 89 9.53 3.37 5.31
C ALA A 89 9.07 3.92 6.68
N CYS A 90 7.79 3.77 7.01
CA CYS A 90 7.27 4.09 8.34
C CYS A 90 7.75 3.05 9.37
N ALA A 91 7.70 1.76 9.04
CA ALA A 91 8.06 0.68 9.95
C ALA A 91 9.57 0.65 10.28
N ASP A 92 10.44 0.86 9.31
CA ASP A 92 11.90 0.88 9.49
C ASP A 92 12.46 2.26 9.86
N GLY A 93 11.62 3.28 9.90
CA GLY A 93 11.98 4.66 10.22
C GLY A 93 12.74 5.38 9.10
N SER A 94 12.90 4.81 7.91
CA SER A 94 13.59 5.45 6.80
C SER A 94 12.84 6.69 6.26
N ILE A 95 11.54 6.81 6.52
CA ILE A 95 10.75 8.00 6.22
C ILE A 95 11.32 9.25 6.91
N LEU A 96 11.94 9.10 8.08
CA LEU A 96 12.62 10.17 8.81
C LEU A 96 13.86 10.71 8.08
N LYS A 97 14.35 10.00 7.07
CA LYS A 97 15.50 10.37 6.24
C LYS A 97 15.09 10.93 4.88
N ASN A 98 13.79 10.98 4.60
CA ASN A 98 13.30 11.56 3.34
C ASN A 98 13.61 13.07 3.32
N PRO A 99 14.39 13.56 2.37
CA PRO A 99 14.89 14.95 2.38
C PRO A 99 13.77 15.98 2.31
N GLU A 100 12.70 15.70 1.59
CA GLU A 100 11.59 16.63 1.44
C GLU A 100 10.78 16.75 2.75
N ILE A 101 10.55 15.61 3.43
CA ILE A 101 9.89 15.60 4.74
C ILE A 101 10.78 16.31 5.76
N VAL A 102 12.05 15.95 5.83
CA VAL A 102 13.01 16.57 6.74
C VAL A 102 13.06 18.07 6.55
N SER A 103 13.21 18.55 5.30
CA SER A 103 13.30 19.97 5.00
C SER A 103 12.06 20.77 5.45
N ALA A 104 10.87 20.18 5.30
CA ALA A 104 9.62 20.82 5.72
C ALA A 104 9.56 21.01 7.25
N TYR A 105 9.93 19.96 8.01
CA TYR A 105 9.95 20.04 9.47
C TYR A 105 11.07 20.95 10.00
N GLU A 106 12.24 20.90 9.39
CA GLU A 106 13.34 21.81 9.72
C GLU A 106 12.97 23.27 9.45
N TYR A 107 12.35 23.56 8.31
CA TYR A 107 11.85 24.89 8.00
C TYR A 107 10.86 25.39 9.04
N ALA A 108 9.87 24.55 9.41
CA ALA A 108 8.89 24.92 10.42
C ALA A 108 9.55 25.22 11.78
N LYS A 109 10.49 24.38 12.20
CA LYS A 109 11.25 24.56 13.44
C LYS A 109 12.07 25.84 13.45
N GLN A 110 12.88 26.06 12.42
CA GLN A 110 13.80 27.21 12.33
C GLN A 110 13.07 28.54 12.25
N ASN A 111 11.86 28.55 11.67
CA ASN A 111 11.07 29.76 11.49
C ASN A 111 9.92 29.93 12.47
N GLY A 112 9.82 29.06 13.49
CA GLY A 112 8.72 29.10 14.47
C GLY A 112 7.34 28.94 13.80
N LYS A 113 7.23 28.07 12.79
CA LYS A 113 5.99 27.85 12.02
C LYS A 113 5.31 26.55 12.44
N SER A 114 4.03 26.49 12.14
CA SER A 114 3.21 25.29 12.37
C SER A 114 3.38 24.30 11.21
N VAL A 115 3.22 23.02 11.52
CA VAL A 115 3.08 21.96 10.52
C VAL A 115 1.60 21.61 10.36
N HIS A 116 1.14 21.56 9.13
CA HIS A 116 -0.23 21.18 8.78
C HIS A 116 -0.21 19.87 7.98
N LEU A 117 -0.86 18.84 8.51
CA LEU A 117 -1.03 17.54 7.86
C LEU A 117 -2.48 17.44 7.40
N MET A 118 -2.70 16.99 6.16
CA MET A 118 -4.05 16.84 5.62
C MET A 118 -4.18 15.56 4.79
N GLY A 119 -5.31 14.91 4.86
CA GLY A 119 -5.59 13.70 4.09
C GLY A 119 -6.75 12.91 4.65
N LEU A 120 -7.04 11.78 3.99
CA LEU A 120 -8.05 10.84 4.47
C LEU A 120 -7.59 10.24 5.80
N THR A 121 -8.46 10.38 6.81
CA THR A 121 -8.22 9.86 8.17
C THR A 121 -9.00 8.56 8.33
N SER A 122 -8.43 7.49 7.80
CA SER A 122 -9.01 6.15 7.82
C SER A 122 -7.94 5.05 7.67
N THR A 123 -8.35 3.80 7.85
CA THR A 123 -7.53 2.61 7.63
C THR A 123 -7.71 2.01 6.23
N GLY A 124 -8.41 2.68 5.32
CA GLY A 124 -8.76 2.16 3.99
C GLY A 124 -7.56 1.84 3.09
N GLY A 125 -6.44 2.56 3.25
CA GLY A 125 -5.18 2.26 2.57
C GLY A 125 -5.17 2.53 1.05
N VAL A 126 -6.25 3.07 0.48
CA VAL A 126 -6.32 3.35 -0.96
C VAL A 126 -5.64 4.68 -1.30
N HIS A 127 -5.94 5.73 -0.56
CA HIS A 127 -5.39 7.07 -0.79
C HIS A 127 -4.55 7.56 0.38
N SER A 128 -4.72 6.97 1.55
CA SER A 128 -4.08 7.38 2.81
C SER A 128 -4.12 6.21 3.80
N SER A 129 -3.27 6.28 4.82
CA SER A 129 -3.29 5.36 5.94
C SER A 129 -3.16 6.14 7.25
N LEU A 130 -3.95 5.76 8.25
CA LEU A 130 -3.89 6.35 9.58
C LEU A 130 -2.51 6.15 10.24
N ASP A 131 -1.87 5.00 9.99
CA ASP A 131 -0.51 4.71 10.50
C ASP A 131 0.55 5.65 9.93
N HIS A 132 0.41 6.04 8.66
CA HIS A 132 1.29 7.04 8.05
C HIS A 132 1.11 8.41 8.72
N LEU A 133 -0.15 8.80 8.99
CA LEU A 133 -0.44 10.04 9.69
C LEU A 133 0.14 10.03 11.10
N PHE A 134 0.01 8.92 11.84
CA PHE A 134 0.62 8.76 13.16
C PHE A 134 2.14 8.89 13.11
N THR A 135 2.78 8.30 12.13
CA THR A 135 4.22 8.43 11.92
C THR A 135 4.61 9.89 11.70
N LEU A 136 3.90 10.61 10.84
CA LEU A 136 4.15 12.05 10.58
C LEU A 136 3.93 12.91 11.84
N CYS A 137 2.90 12.64 12.63
CA CYS A 137 2.70 13.30 13.92
C CYS A 137 3.87 13.03 14.88
N GLY A 138 4.39 11.80 14.90
CA GLY A 138 5.56 11.42 15.67
C GLY A 138 6.83 12.19 15.25
N ILE A 139 7.00 12.46 13.95
CA ILE A 139 8.10 13.30 13.45
C ILE A 139 8.00 14.72 14.01
N SER A 140 6.81 15.32 14.04
CA SER A 140 6.61 16.64 14.65
C SER A 140 7.13 16.71 16.09
N LYS A 141 6.83 15.68 16.89
CA LYS A 141 7.33 15.57 18.26
C LYS A 141 8.86 15.47 18.30
N THR A 142 9.45 14.63 17.45
CA THR A 142 10.90 14.44 17.34
C THR A 142 11.64 15.74 17.00
N TYR A 143 11.08 16.53 16.11
CA TYR A 143 11.63 17.85 15.74
C TYR A 143 11.31 18.95 16.76
N GLY A 144 10.45 18.69 17.73
CA GLY A 144 10.01 19.67 18.74
C GLY A 144 9.18 20.79 18.12
N ILE A 145 8.33 20.45 17.16
CA ILE A 145 7.36 21.39 16.57
C ILE A 145 6.29 21.71 17.61
N GLU A 146 6.15 22.97 17.94
CA GLU A 146 5.22 23.43 18.96
C GLU A 146 3.75 23.27 18.52
N HIS A 147 3.48 23.53 17.25
CA HIS A 147 2.14 23.54 16.71
C HIS A 147 2.01 22.61 15.49
N THR A 148 1.37 21.47 15.69
CA THR A 148 1.00 20.53 14.64
C THR A 148 -0.52 20.47 14.51
N TYR A 149 -1.04 20.69 13.31
CA TYR A 149 -2.46 20.69 12.97
C TYR A 149 -2.80 19.60 11.99
N VAL A 150 -3.85 18.85 12.27
CA VAL A 150 -4.37 17.82 11.36
C VAL A 150 -5.71 18.25 10.79
N HIS A 151 -5.83 18.21 9.46
CA HIS A 151 -7.04 18.45 8.70
C HIS A 151 -7.58 17.11 8.21
N CYS A 152 -8.59 16.60 8.91
CA CYS A 152 -9.12 15.25 8.69
C CYS A 152 -10.14 15.26 7.56
N PHE A 153 -9.89 14.49 6.51
CA PHE A 153 -10.89 14.17 5.50
C PHE A 153 -11.51 12.82 5.86
N MET A 154 -12.83 12.84 6.15
CA MET A 154 -13.51 11.62 6.58
C MET A 154 -13.84 10.74 5.38
N ASP A 155 -13.57 9.44 5.53
CA ASP A 155 -13.78 8.44 4.48
C ASP A 155 -15.27 8.07 4.33
N GLY A 156 -15.61 6.82 4.38
CA GLY A 156 -16.96 6.28 4.20
C GLY A 156 -17.18 5.69 2.81
N ARG A 157 -16.11 5.59 2.01
CA ARG A 157 -16.10 4.90 0.72
C ARG A 157 -15.19 3.68 0.74
N ASP A 158 -13.96 3.87 1.22
CA ASP A 158 -12.95 2.80 1.31
C ASP A 158 -13.01 2.13 2.70
N THR A 159 -13.79 2.69 3.60
CA THR A 159 -14.15 2.15 4.93
C THR A 159 -15.64 2.33 5.19
N ASP A 160 -16.15 1.67 6.24
CA ASP A 160 -17.56 1.79 6.65
C ASP A 160 -17.93 3.28 6.88
N PRO A 161 -19.08 3.76 6.34
CA PRO A 161 -19.52 5.16 6.50
C PRO A 161 -19.68 5.62 7.94
N HIS A 162 -19.89 4.71 8.88
CA HIS A 162 -20.08 5.02 10.30
C HIS A 162 -18.80 4.90 11.14
N SER A 163 -17.66 4.50 10.53
CA SER A 163 -16.39 4.29 11.25
C SER A 163 -15.64 5.58 11.60
N GLY A 164 -16.01 6.71 11.00
CA GLY A 164 -15.26 7.96 11.09
C GLY A 164 -15.02 8.47 12.51
N LYS A 165 -16.02 8.33 13.40
CA LYS A 165 -15.88 8.72 14.81
C LYS A 165 -14.73 7.98 15.49
N GLY A 166 -14.62 6.66 15.26
CA GLY A 166 -13.56 5.84 15.85
C GLY A 166 -12.16 6.23 15.34
N PHE A 167 -12.02 6.66 14.09
CA PHE A 167 -10.73 7.15 13.58
C PHE A 167 -10.34 8.50 14.19
N ILE A 168 -11.29 9.39 14.41
CA ILE A 168 -11.04 10.66 15.11
C ILE A 168 -10.59 10.41 16.55
N GLU A 169 -11.27 9.52 17.28
CA GLU A 169 -10.90 9.17 18.65
C GLU A 169 -9.48 8.56 18.74
N GLN A 170 -9.11 7.69 17.81
CA GLN A 170 -7.76 7.15 17.71
C GLN A 170 -6.72 8.25 17.45
N LEU A 171 -7.03 9.16 16.54
CA LEU A 171 -6.13 10.27 16.23
C LEU A 171 -5.98 11.21 17.43
N GLU A 172 -7.05 11.55 18.14
CA GLU A 172 -6.98 12.38 19.36
C GLU A 172 -6.11 11.74 20.44
N GLN A 173 -6.26 10.44 20.67
CA GLN A 173 -5.41 9.69 21.60
C GLN A 173 -3.94 9.75 21.20
N HIS A 174 -3.64 9.63 19.90
CA HIS A 174 -2.28 9.72 19.41
C HIS A 174 -1.71 11.14 19.55
N LEU A 175 -2.47 12.16 19.20
CA LEU A 175 -2.08 13.56 19.31
C LEU A 175 -1.86 14.00 20.78
N ALA A 176 -2.59 13.44 21.71
CA ALA A 176 -2.35 13.65 23.14
C ALA A 176 -0.94 13.20 23.58
N GLN A 177 -0.35 12.23 22.87
CA GLN A 177 0.99 11.73 23.18
C GLN A 177 2.09 12.42 22.37
N THR A 178 1.80 12.85 21.15
CA THR A 178 2.78 13.43 20.24
C THR A 178 2.80 14.95 20.21
N GLY A 179 1.77 15.59 20.78
CA GLY A 179 1.52 17.02 20.64
C GLY A 179 0.85 17.35 19.30
N GLY A 180 -0.03 18.30 19.31
CA GLY A 180 -0.81 18.66 18.12
C GLY A 180 -2.31 18.59 18.39
N ARG A 181 -3.08 18.97 17.38
CA ARG A 181 -4.54 18.97 17.49
C ARG A 181 -5.22 18.85 16.12
N ILE A 182 -6.43 18.35 16.13
CA ILE A 182 -7.30 18.37 14.96
C ILE A 182 -7.76 19.81 14.74
N ALA A 183 -7.50 20.33 13.55
CA ALA A 183 -7.89 21.69 13.17
C ALA A 183 -9.23 21.73 12.43
N THR A 184 -9.46 20.78 11.52
CA THR A 184 -10.71 20.69 10.76
C THR A 184 -11.11 19.24 10.52
N VAL A 185 -12.41 19.01 10.39
CA VAL A 185 -12.98 17.73 9.99
C VAL A 185 -13.96 18.00 8.85
N ILE A 186 -13.78 17.32 7.72
CA ILE A 186 -14.63 17.48 6.53
C ILE A 186 -14.82 16.13 5.85
N GLY A 187 -15.97 15.86 5.29
CA GLY A 187 -16.22 14.67 4.50
C GLY A 187 -15.45 14.68 3.16
N ARG A 188 -14.95 13.53 2.73
CA ARG A 188 -14.22 13.40 1.45
C ARG A 188 -15.04 13.84 0.25
N TYR A 189 -16.35 13.77 0.35
CA TYR A 189 -17.24 14.27 -0.70
C TYR A 189 -16.95 15.73 -1.05
N TYR A 190 -16.70 16.55 -0.04
CA TYR A 190 -16.39 17.97 -0.24
C TYR A 190 -14.89 18.23 -0.43
N ALA A 191 -14.03 17.51 0.29
CA ALA A 191 -12.58 17.71 0.25
C ALA A 191 -11.92 17.13 -1.01
N MET A 192 -12.54 16.10 -1.60
CA MET A 192 -12.01 15.34 -2.75
C MET A 192 -13.07 15.28 -3.86
N ASP A 193 -13.76 16.37 -4.11
CA ASP A 193 -14.84 16.42 -5.10
C ASP A 193 -14.35 15.98 -6.49
N ARG A 194 -15.03 14.98 -7.06
CA ARG A 194 -14.79 14.49 -8.41
C ARG A 194 -15.81 14.99 -9.43
N ASP A 195 -16.92 15.54 -8.96
CA ASP A 195 -18.01 16.00 -9.81
C ASP A 195 -17.71 17.38 -10.45
N LYS A 196 -16.72 18.08 -9.92
CA LYS A 196 -16.29 19.41 -10.38
C LYS A 196 -17.44 20.42 -10.38
N ARG A 197 -18.33 20.37 -9.40
CA ARG A 197 -19.46 21.27 -9.21
C ARG A 197 -19.07 22.49 -8.38
#